data_02efe1c2153dbf132a7a66b5fb201ab2
#
_entry.id   02efe1c2153dbf132a7a66b5fb201ab2
#
_cell.length_a   1.000
_cell.length_b   1.000
_cell.length_c   1.000
_cell.angle_alpha   90.00
_cell.angle_beta   90.00
_cell.angle_gamma   90.00
#
_symmetry.space_group_name_H-M   'P 1'
#
loop_
_entity.id
_entity.type
_entity.pdbx_description
1 polymer ?
#
loop_
_entity_poly.entity_id
_entity_poly.type
_entity_poly.pdbx_seq_one_letter_code
_entity_poly.pdbx_strand_id
1 'polypeptide(L)'
;MFRPRKNLKKNYQDYVISNGKFIGDFEGMYSNCDDPWHQSSQDHIYDSRRQIAINYCNRLRSKHNVSRVVELGCGFGHLTESLRNNSFEVIGTDVSKTAIQKASLLYPKAQFEQMNFNDFDNLFALKPNIIIMAEITWYVLDDLDKFLERLKKYAKQANEPVFLIHLLATYEPGVQKYGADKFTNLEEIIKYFNLEYLEYGFVKTVTEFDDKSQGTYFVAKV
;
A
#
# COMPACT_ATOMS: atom_id res chain seq x y z
N MET A 1 -7.58 -28.57 31.20
CA MET A 1 -6.84 -27.33 31.49
C MET A 1 -7.34 -26.28 30.50
N PHE A 2 -8.29 -25.43 30.91
CA PHE A 2 -8.85 -24.39 30.07
C PHE A 2 -7.75 -23.30 29.86
N ARG A 3 -7.27 -23.13 28.62
CA ARG A 3 -6.50 -21.92 28.27
C ARG A 3 -7.49 -20.75 28.29
N PRO A 4 -7.21 -19.64 29.02
CA PRO A 4 -8.06 -18.48 28.97
C PRO A 4 -8.10 -17.98 27.52
N ARG A 5 -9.32 -17.77 26.99
CA ARG A 5 -9.50 -17.07 25.70
C ARG A 5 -8.81 -15.73 25.84
N LYS A 6 -7.76 -15.47 25.03
CA LYS A 6 -7.21 -14.14 24.85
C LYS A 6 -8.41 -13.22 24.55
N ASN A 7 -8.48 -12.07 25.24
CA ASN A 7 -9.42 -11.00 24.90
C ASN A 7 -9.21 -10.63 23.43
N LEU A 8 -10.04 -11.17 22.56
CA LEU A 8 -10.02 -10.86 21.13
C LEU A 8 -10.45 -9.40 20.99
N LYS A 9 -9.57 -8.57 20.49
CA LYS A 9 -9.89 -7.21 20.08
C LYS A 9 -11.04 -7.33 19.07
N LYS A 10 -12.08 -6.50 19.20
CA LYS A 10 -13.31 -6.66 18.40
C LYS A 10 -13.27 -5.91 17.07
N ASN A 11 -12.35 -4.93 16.90
CA ASN A 11 -12.23 -4.09 15.72
C ASN A 11 -10.79 -4.18 15.18
N TYR A 12 -10.62 -4.23 13.85
CA TYR A 12 -9.30 -4.23 13.22
C TYR A 12 -8.46 -2.98 13.63
N GLN A 13 -9.11 -1.85 13.86
CA GLN A 13 -8.44 -0.62 14.32
C GLN A 13 -7.71 -0.80 15.65
N ASP A 14 -8.18 -1.69 16.53
CA ASP A 14 -7.50 -1.97 17.80
C ASP A 14 -6.12 -2.61 17.61
N TYR A 15 -5.85 -3.18 16.43
CA TYR A 15 -4.56 -3.77 16.09
C TYR A 15 -3.59 -2.79 15.44
N VAL A 16 -4.11 -1.76 14.78
CA VAL A 16 -3.32 -0.92 13.87
C VAL A 16 -3.06 0.47 14.44
N ILE A 17 -4.11 1.24 14.62
CA ILE A 17 -4.07 2.59 15.23
C ILE A 17 -5.22 2.68 16.22
N SER A 18 -4.92 2.84 17.48
CA SER A 18 -5.92 3.00 18.54
C SER A 18 -5.64 4.24 19.37
N ASN A 19 -6.68 5.05 19.59
CA ASN A 19 -6.58 6.30 20.34
C ASN A 19 -5.47 7.25 19.84
N GLY A 20 -5.26 7.31 18.52
CA GLY A 20 -4.24 8.14 17.88
C GLY A 20 -2.80 7.64 18.04
N LYS A 21 -2.62 6.39 18.51
CA LYS A 21 -1.30 5.76 18.67
C LYS A 21 -1.16 4.59 17.70
N PHE A 22 -0.03 4.50 17.04
CA PHE A 22 0.32 3.37 16.22
C PHE A 22 0.60 2.13 17.08
N ILE A 23 -0.01 1.00 16.74
CA ILE A 23 0.16 -0.29 17.41
C ILE A 23 0.91 -1.26 16.50
N GLY A 24 0.55 -1.33 15.21
CA GLY A 24 1.24 -2.09 14.19
C GLY A 24 1.17 -3.62 14.32
N ASP A 25 0.18 -4.16 15.04
CA ASP A 25 -0.01 -5.61 15.21
C ASP A 25 -0.76 -6.20 14.00
N PHE A 26 -0.16 -6.10 12.81
CA PHE A 26 -0.77 -6.62 11.57
C PHE A 26 -0.93 -8.14 11.59
N GLU A 27 0.03 -8.86 12.16
CA GLU A 27 -0.07 -10.32 12.28
C GLU A 27 -1.26 -10.73 13.16
N GLY A 28 -1.44 -10.06 14.30
CA GLY A 28 -2.61 -10.26 15.15
C GLY A 28 -3.91 -9.91 14.45
N MET A 29 -3.93 -8.83 13.66
CA MET A 29 -5.09 -8.42 12.88
C MET A 29 -5.50 -9.48 11.85
N TYR A 30 -4.59 -9.89 10.97
CA TYR A 30 -4.88 -10.86 9.91
C TYR A 30 -5.17 -12.27 10.45
N SER A 31 -4.68 -12.59 11.64
CA SER A 31 -4.96 -13.86 12.31
C SER A 31 -6.36 -13.91 12.96
N ASN A 32 -6.94 -12.75 13.30
CA ASN A 32 -8.19 -12.68 14.06
C ASN A 32 -9.35 -12.03 13.30
N CYS A 33 -9.09 -11.41 12.13
CA CYS A 33 -10.09 -10.80 11.27
C CYS A 33 -10.08 -11.49 9.89
N ASP A 34 -11.26 -11.82 9.38
CA ASP A 34 -11.38 -12.52 8.09
C ASP A 34 -11.06 -11.59 6.92
N ASP A 35 -11.56 -10.36 6.94
CA ASP A 35 -11.31 -9.32 5.93
C ASP A 35 -11.23 -7.94 6.62
N PRO A 36 -10.10 -7.63 7.28
CA PRO A 36 -9.97 -6.45 8.12
C PRO A 36 -10.16 -5.13 7.37
N TRP A 37 -9.88 -5.12 6.06
CA TRP A 37 -9.98 -3.96 5.21
C TRP A 37 -11.19 -3.99 4.28
N HIS A 38 -12.09 -4.97 4.43
CA HIS A 38 -13.25 -5.18 3.56
C HIS A 38 -12.90 -5.21 2.06
N GLN A 39 -11.73 -5.77 1.73
CA GLN A 39 -11.19 -5.77 0.36
C GLN A 39 -11.81 -6.84 -0.53
N SER A 40 -12.47 -7.85 0.04
CA SER A 40 -13.11 -8.94 -0.69
C SER A 40 -14.53 -8.60 -1.16
N SER A 41 -15.16 -7.54 -0.63
CA SER A 41 -16.50 -7.14 -1.04
C SER A 41 -16.49 -6.51 -2.43
N GLN A 42 -17.58 -6.63 -3.20
CA GLN A 42 -17.68 -6.08 -4.56
C GLN A 42 -18.05 -4.58 -4.59
N ASP A 43 -18.48 -4.03 -3.46
CA ASP A 43 -18.91 -2.61 -3.34
C ASP A 43 -17.76 -1.73 -2.88
N HIS A 44 -16.79 -1.43 -3.77
CA HIS A 44 -15.50 -0.98 -3.29
C HIS A 44 -15.18 0.49 -3.50
N ILE A 45 -15.03 1.18 -2.38
CA ILE A 45 -14.24 2.41 -2.25
C ILE A 45 -12.82 2.21 -2.82
N TYR A 46 -12.25 1.03 -2.64
CA TYR A 46 -10.89 0.69 -3.11
C TYR A 46 -10.81 0.31 -4.58
N ASP A 47 -11.91 -0.05 -5.24
CA ASP A 47 -11.84 -0.51 -6.63
C ASP A 47 -11.38 0.60 -7.57
N SER A 48 -11.91 1.81 -7.45
CA SER A 48 -11.47 2.96 -8.23
C SER A 48 -9.97 3.24 -8.07
N ARG A 49 -9.44 3.08 -6.85
CA ARG A 49 -8.01 3.29 -6.56
C ARG A 49 -7.14 2.19 -7.16
N ARG A 50 -7.59 0.92 -7.11
CA ARG A 50 -6.92 -0.19 -7.78
C ARG A 50 -6.87 0.02 -9.28
N GLN A 51 -7.98 0.46 -9.89
CA GLN A 51 -8.05 0.77 -11.32
C GLN A 51 -7.09 1.89 -11.70
N ILE A 52 -6.91 2.90 -10.85
CA ILE A 52 -5.88 3.94 -11.04
C ILE A 52 -4.49 3.30 -11.10
N ALA A 53 -4.12 2.46 -10.12
CA ALA A 53 -2.82 1.81 -10.11
C ALA A 53 -2.58 0.96 -11.36
N ILE A 54 -3.56 0.13 -11.75
CA ILE A 54 -3.49 -0.72 -12.94
C ILE A 54 -3.35 0.11 -14.21
N ASN A 55 -4.13 1.18 -14.34
CA ASN A 55 -4.09 2.10 -15.48
C ASN A 55 -2.70 2.73 -15.64
N TYR A 56 -2.13 3.23 -14.53
CA TYR A 56 -0.80 3.83 -14.59
C TYR A 56 0.30 2.80 -14.85
N CYS A 57 0.23 1.61 -14.28
CA CYS A 57 1.14 0.52 -14.64
C CYS A 57 1.11 0.25 -16.16
N ASN A 58 -0.09 0.14 -16.75
CA ASN A 58 -0.23 -0.06 -18.21
C ASN A 58 0.34 1.11 -19.02
N ARG A 59 0.10 2.37 -18.64
CA ARG A 59 0.66 3.56 -19.28
C ARG A 59 2.19 3.60 -19.18
N LEU A 60 2.75 3.30 -18.01
CA LEU A 60 4.19 3.25 -17.78
C LEU A 60 4.85 2.15 -18.61
N ARG A 61 4.26 0.95 -18.64
CA ARG A 61 4.73 -0.14 -19.49
C ARG A 61 4.75 0.25 -20.97
N SER A 62 3.65 0.80 -21.46
CA SER A 62 3.54 1.22 -22.86
C SER A 62 4.54 2.31 -23.24
N LYS A 63 4.81 3.26 -22.33
CA LYS A 63 5.66 4.42 -22.61
C LYS A 63 7.15 4.15 -22.35
N HIS A 64 7.46 3.33 -21.36
CA HIS A 64 8.82 3.16 -20.85
C HIS A 64 9.33 1.72 -20.90
N ASN A 65 8.52 0.77 -21.41
CA ASN A 65 8.85 -0.66 -21.49
C ASN A 65 9.24 -1.28 -20.16
N VAL A 66 8.52 -0.93 -19.08
CA VAL A 66 8.73 -1.43 -17.71
C VAL A 66 7.64 -2.41 -17.31
N SER A 67 7.99 -3.50 -16.61
CA SER A 67 7.02 -4.57 -16.27
C SER A 67 7.20 -5.16 -14.88
N ARG A 68 8.33 -4.91 -14.20
CA ARG A 68 8.60 -5.46 -12.86
C ARG A 68 7.99 -4.57 -11.80
N VAL A 69 7.00 -5.10 -11.11
CA VAL A 69 6.21 -4.38 -10.09
C VAL A 69 6.42 -5.01 -8.73
N VAL A 70 6.61 -4.20 -7.71
CA VAL A 70 6.51 -4.62 -6.31
C VAL A 70 5.38 -3.82 -5.65
N GLU A 71 4.40 -4.54 -5.09
CA GLU A 71 3.36 -3.98 -4.24
C GLU A 71 3.76 -4.12 -2.79
N LEU A 72 3.89 -3.00 -2.08
CA LEU A 72 4.20 -2.96 -0.66
C LEU A 72 2.91 -2.97 0.16
N GLY A 73 2.80 -3.89 1.14
CA GLY A 73 1.60 -4.04 1.96
C GLY A 73 0.42 -4.60 1.18
N CYS A 74 0.63 -5.71 0.43
CA CYS A 74 -0.36 -6.28 -0.47
C CYS A 74 -1.60 -6.88 0.22
N GLY A 75 -1.54 -7.13 1.53
CA GLY A 75 -2.61 -7.79 2.28
C GLY A 75 -2.98 -9.13 1.66
N PHE A 76 -4.24 -9.29 1.25
CA PHE A 76 -4.71 -10.53 0.59
C PHE A 76 -4.41 -10.60 -0.92
N GLY A 77 -3.64 -9.65 -1.47
CA GLY A 77 -3.07 -9.74 -2.82
C GLY A 77 -4.03 -9.44 -3.96
N HIS A 78 -5.15 -8.76 -3.72
CA HIS A 78 -6.14 -8.46 -4.77
C HIS A 78 -5.56 -7.58 -5.90
N LEU A 79 -4.77 -6.56 -5.58
CA LEU A 79 -4.13 -5.71 -6.59
C LEU A 79 -2.98 -6.45 -7.28
N THR A 80 -2.16 -7.20 -6.52
CA THR A 80 -1.11 -8.08 -7.05
C THR A 80 -1.67 -9.02 -8.12
N GLU A 81 -2.78 -9.74 -7.83
CA GLU A 81 -3.43 -10.65 -8.79
C GLU A 81 -3.97 -9.91 -10.00
N SER A 82 -4.56 -8.73 -9.81
CA SER A 82 -5.05 -7.90 -10.91
C SER A 82 -3.92 -7.47 -11.85
N LEU A 83 -2.76 -7.10 -11.31
CA LEU A 83 -1.57 -6.75 -12.10
C LEU A 83 -1.00 -7.97 -12.82
N ARG A 84 -0.92 -9.13 -12.16
CA ARG A 84 -0.50 -10.38 -12.79
C ARG A 84 -1.41 -10.73 -13.98
N ASN A 85 -2.73 -10.57 -13.84
CA ASN A 85 -3.69 -10.79 -14.92
C ASN A 85 -3.53 -9.78 -16.06
N ASN A 86 -2.93 -8.62 -15.80
CA ASN A 86 -2.53 -7.64 -16.81
C ASN A 86 -1.09 -7.89 -17.33
N SER A 87 -0.53 -9.08 -17.12
CA SER A 87 0.78 -9.50 -17.63
C SER A 87 1.97 -8.69 -17.09
N PHE A 88 1.91 -8.26 -15.83
CA PHE A 88 3.06 -7.73 -15.11
C PHE A 88 3.81 -8.84 -14.38
N GLU A 89 5.13 -8.70 -14.28
CA GLU A 89 5.97 -9.44 -13.33
C GLU A 89 5.82 -8.79 -11.97
N VAL A 90 4.85 -9.26 -11.19
CA VAL A 90 4.49 -8.61 -9.92
C VAL A 90 4.74 -9.51 -8.73
N ILE A 91 5.30 -8.92 -7.68
CA ILE A 91 5.46 -9.52 -6.37
C ILE A 91 4.72 -8.65 -5.36
N GLY A 92 3.78 -9.27 -4.64
CA GLY A 92 3.11 -8.64 -3.49
C GLY A 92 3.88 -8.91 -2.21
N THR A 93 4.15 -7.88 -1.42
CA THR A 93 4.86 -8.04 -0.15
C THR A 93 4.00 -7.55 1.02
N ASP A 94 4.07 -8.23 2.16
CA ASP A 94 3.41 -7.81 3.40
C ASP A 94 4.22 -8.26 4.62
N VAL A 95 4.13 -7.51 5.70
CA VAL A 95 4.81 -7.84 6.96
C VAL A 95 4.17 -9.06 7.65
N SER A 96 2.86 -9.27 7.44
CA SER A 96 2.12 -10.38 8.06
C SER A 96 2.30 -11.69 7.29
N LYS A 97 2.82 -12.68 7.98
CA LYS A 97 2.90 -14.05 7.48
C LYS A 97 1.51 -14.62 7.15
N THR A 98 0.53 -14.31 7.99
CA THR A 98 -0.87 -14.77 7.81
C THR A 98 -1.48 -14.12 6.56
N ALA A 99 -1.23 -12.82 6.29
CA ALA A 99 -1.68 -12.17 5.06
C ALA A 99 -1.11 -12.87 3.82
N ILE A 100 0.20 -13.09 3.79
CA ILE A 100 0.90 -13.78 2.68
C ILE A 100 0.37 -15.20 2.46
N GLN A 101 0.13 -15.96 3.53
CA GLN A 101 -0.44 -17.31 3.41
C GLN A 101 -1.85 -17.26 2.80
N LYS A 102 -2.71 -16.36 3.27
CA LYS A 102 -4.06 -16.18 2.72
C LYS A 102 -4.02 -15.72 1.27
N ALA A 103 -3.16 -14.75 0.92
CA ALA A 103 -2.97 -14.29 -0.46
C ALA A 103 -2.54 -15.44 -1.40
N SER A 104 -1.57 -16.25 -0.99
CA SER A 104 -1.08 -17.39 -1.78
C SER A 104 -2.14 -18.49 -1.96
N LEU A 105 -3.02 -18.67 -0.98
CA LEU A 105 -4.16 -19.59 -1.11
C LEU A 105 -5.23 -19.06 -2.07
N LEU A 106 -5.54 -17.74 -2.00
CA LEU A 106 -6.52 -17.10 -2.88
C LEU A 106 -6.01 -17.01 -4.33
N TYR A 107 -4.74 -16.74 -4.51
CA TYR A 107 -4.12 -16.48 -5.83
C TYR A 107 -2.86 -17.31 -6.05
N PRO A 108 -2.99 -18.64 -6.25
CA PRO A 108 -1.84 -19.56 -6.29
C PRO A 108 -0.91 -19.35 -7.49
N LYS A 109 -1.28 -18.51 -8.46
CA LYS A 109 -0.44 -18.16 -9.62
C LYS A 109 0.31 -16.83 -9.43
N ALA A 110 -0.02 -16.04 -8.42
CA ALA A 110 0.68 -14.80 -8.10
C ALA A 110 1.86 -15.08 -7.14
N GLN A 111 2.82 -14.17 -7.11
CA GLN A 111 3.99 -14.26 -6.24
C GLN A 111 3.80 -13.35 -5.03
N PHE A 112 4.05 -13.91 -3.85
CA PHE A 112 3.94 -13.19 -2.59
C PHE A 112 5.13 -13.50 -1.71
N GLU A 113 5.66 -12.47 -1.03
CA GLU A 113 6.79 -12.59 -0.11
C GLU A 113 6.50 -11.88 1.20
N GLN A 114 6.82 -12.53 2.33
CA GLN A 114 6.79 -11.86 3.62
C GLN A 114 7.99 -10.92 3.71
N MET A 115 7.74 -9.61 3.84
CA MET A 115 8.79 -8.60 3.88
C MET A 115 8.39 -7.44 4.79
N ASN A 116 9.31 -6.99 5.63
CA ASN A 116 9.15 -5.74 6.36
C ASN A 116 9.36 -4.54 5.42
N PHE A 117 8.59 -3.47 5.63
CA PHE A 117 8.73 -2.24 4.83
C PHE A 117 10.16 -1.69 4.82
N ASN A 118 10.87 -1.79 5.93
CA ASN A 118 12.24 -1.27 6.08
C ASN A 118 13.35 -2.25 5.65
N ASP A 119 13.00 -3.40 5.09
CA ASP A 119 13.94 -4.34 4.49
C ASP A 119 14.31 -3.92 3.05
N PHE A 120 14.93 -2.73 2.95
CA PHE A 120 15.21 -2.09 1.66
C PHE A 120 16.20 -2.88 0.80
N ASP A 121 17.08 -3.66 1.39
CA ASP A 121 18.07 -4.42 0.63
C ASP A 121 17.39 -5.57 -0.12
N ASN A 122 16.48 -6.30 0.51
CA ASN A 122 15.67 -7.32 -0.16
C ASN A 122 14.69 -6.69 -1.15
N LEU A 123 14.03 -5.58 -0.80
CA LEU A 123 13.15 -4.88 -1.73
C LEU A 123 13.84 -4.52 -3.04
N PHE A 124 15.01 -3.88 -2.97
CA PHE A 124 15.70 -3.44 -4.19
C PHE A 124 16.47 -4.57 -4.89
N ALA A 125 16.73 -5.70 -4.21
CA ALA A 125 17.23 -6.92 -4.86
C ALA A 125 16.21 -7.52 -5.85
N LEU A 126 14.90 -7.26 -5.68
CA LEU A 126 13.85 -7.63 -6.63
C LEU A 126 13.89 -6.79 -7.93
N LYS A 127 14.71 -5.75 -7.99
CA LYS A 127 14.91 -4.85 -9.14
C LYS A 127 13.59 -4.29 -9.71
N PRO A 128 12.69 -3.70 -8.89
CA PRO A 128 11.44 -3.16 -9.37
C PRO A 128 11.66 -1.97 -10.31
N ASN A 129 10.84 -1.90 -11.38
CA ASN A 129 10.70 -0.69 -12.17
C ASN A 129 9.55 0.17 -11.65
N ILE A 130 8.54 -0.47 -11.06
CA ILE A 130 7.37 0.18 -10.48
C ILE A 130 7.23 -0.32 -9.04
N ILE A 131 7.17 0.61 -8.12
CA ILE A 131 6.83 0.34 -6.72
C ILE A 131 5.46 0.92 -6.45
N ILE A 132 4.58 0.14 -5.83
CA ILE A 132 3.23 0.58 -5.46
C ILE A 132 3.13 0.63 -3.94
N MET A 133 2.76 1.79 -3.41
CA MET A 133 2.36 2.00 -2.03
C MET A 133 0.86 2.32 -2.01
N ALA A 134 0.04 1.30 -1.73
CA ALA A 134 -1.41 1.46 -1.70
C ALA A 134 -1.93 1.36 -0.27
N GLU A 135 -2.38 2.48 0.29
CA GLU A 135 -3.02 2.62 1.61
C GLU A 135 -2.13 2.24 2.80
N ILE A 136 -0.80 2.19 2.63
CA ILE A 136 0.12 1.77 3.69
C ILE A 136 0.89 2.90 4.36
N THR A 137 0.91 4.08 3.79
CA THR A 137 1.81 5.18 4.20
C THR A 137 1.62 5.57 5.67
N TRP A 138 0.38 5.56 6.18
CA TRP A 138 0.11 5.81 7.60
C TRP A 138 0.78 4.83 8.56
N TYR A 139 1.16 3.65 8.09
CA TYR A 139 1.73 2.58 8.92
C TYR A 139 3.25 2.51 8.88
N VAL A 140 3.87 3.30 8.01
CA VAL A 140 5.32 3.28 7.75
C VAL A 140 5.98 4.66 7.88
N LEU A 141 5.31 5.60 8.57
CA LEU A 141 5.76 6.98 8.72
C LEU A 141 7.17 7.11 9.32
N ASP A 142 7.52 6.24 10.26
CA ASP A 142 8.82 6.28 10.94
C ASP A 142 9.98 5.86 10.02
N ASP A 143 9.70 5.04 9.01
CA ASP A 143 10.70 4.55 8.04
C ASP A 143 10.63 5.28 6.68
N LEU A 144 9.67 6.20 6.51
CA LEU A 144 9.37 6.81 5.20
C LEU A 144 10.52 7.66 4.65
N ASP A 145 11.18 8.45 5.50
CA ASP A 145 12.33 9.27 5.08
C ASP A 145 13.48 8.40 4.59
N LYS A 146 13.78 7.33 5.32
CA LYS A 146 14.81 6.38 4.96
C LYS A 146 14.45 5.61 3.68
N PHE A 147 13.18 5.25 3.52
CA PHE A 147 12.70 4.65 2.27
C PHE A 147 12.94 5.57 1.09
N LEU A 148 12.58 6.85 1.18
CA LEU A 148 12.77 7.82 0.09
C LEU A 148 14.25 8.02 -0.25
N GLU A 149 15.13 8.07 0.73
CA GLU A 149 16.58 8.13 0.52
C GLU A 149 17.07 6.90 -0.25
N ARG A 150 16.70 5.70 0.21
CA ARG A 150 17.11 4.43 -0.39
C ARG A 150 16.52 4.25 -1.80
N LEU A 151 15.26 4.64 -2.00
CA LEU A 151 14.58 4.61 -3.29
C LEU A 151 15.29 5.51 -4.32
N LYS A 152 15.62 6.76 -3.95
CA LYS A 152 16.36 7.68 -4.81
C LYS A 152 17.78 7.17 -5.14
N LYS A 153 18.45 6.53 -4.17
CA LYS A 153 19.74 5.91 -4.40
C LYS A 153 19.62 4.73 -5.38
N TYR A 154 18.63 3.87 -5.19
CA TYR A 154 18.36 2.73 -6.09
C TYR A 154 18.05 3.23 -7.51
N ALA A 155 17.17 4.22 -7.68
CA ALA A 155 16.81 4.74 -8.99
C ALA A 155 18.01 5.32 -9.76
N LYS A 156 18.96 6.00 -9.06
CA LYS A 156 20.19 6.50 -9.67
C LYS A 156 21.14 5.40 -10.18
N GLN A 157 21.03 4.21 -9.63
CA GLN A 157 21.88 3.06 -9.98
C GLN A 157 21.20 2.10 -10.96
N ALA A 158 19.89 2.24 -11.13
CA ALA A 158 19.09 1.39 -12.02
C ALA A 158 19.39 1.73 -13.49
N ASN A 159 19.46 0.69 -14.34
CA ASN A 159 19.63 0.84 -15.79
C ASN A 159 18.35 1.26 -16.50
N GLU A 160 17.21 1.13 -15.85
CA GLU A 160 15.89 1.42 -16.37
C GLU A 160 15.18 2.43 -15.44
N PRO A 161 14.24 3.22 -15.96
CA PRO A 161 13.52 4.18 -15.13
C PRO A 161 12.73 3.49 -14.01
N VAL A 162 12.70 4.12 -12.86
CA VAL A 162 11.98 3.66 -11.67
C VAL A 162 10.85 4.62 -11.37
N PHE A 163 9.68 4.07 -11.07
CA PHE A 163 8.47 4.82 -10.79
C PHE A 163 7.88 4.42 -9.44
N LEU A 164 7.28 5.40 -8.77
CA LEU A 164 6.46 5.21 -7.57
C LEU A 164 5.01 5.55 -7.90
N ILE A 165 4.11 4.60 -7.66
CA ILE A 165 2.65 4.82 -7.64
C ILE A 165 2.22 4.80 -6.18
N HIS A 166 1.63 5.87 -5.74
CA HIS A 166 1.19 6.07 -4.37
C HIS A 166 -0.32 6.30 -4.32
N LEU A 167 -0.99 5.61 -3.43
CA LEU A 167 -2.42 5.73 -3.18
C LEU A 167 -2.63 5.81 -1.67
N LEU A 168 -3.39 6.78 -1.21
CA LEU A 168 -3.60 6.99 0.23
C LEU A 168 -4.95 7.64 0.51
N ALA A 169 -5.66 7.12 1.51
CA ALA A 169 -6.79 7.83 2.09
C ALA A 169 -6.29 9.03 2.89
N THR A 170 -6.77 10.21 2.55
CA THR A 170 -6.66 11.42 3.36
C THR A 170 -8.05 11.78 3.90
N TYR A 171 -8.11 12.56 4.96
CA TYR A 171 -9.35 12.83 5.68
C TYR A 171 -9.62 14.33 5.77
N GLU A 172 -10.85 14.70 6.09
CA GLU A 172 -11.20 16.09 6.35
C GLU A 172 -10.33 16.69 7.49
N PRO A 173 -10.07 17.99 7.48
CA PRO A 173 -9.27 18.65 8.50
C PRO A 173 -9.74 18.33 9.92
N GLY A 174 -8.81 17.91 10.79
CA GLY A 174 -9.07 17.56 12.19
C GLY A 174 -9.59 16.13 12.44
N VAL A 175 -9.88 15.36 11.40
CA VAL A 175 -10.25 13.93 11.53
C VAL A 175 -9.01 13.07 11.73
N GLN A 176 -7.98 13.28 10.91
CA GLN A 176 -6.69 12.58 11.03
C GLN A 176 -5.94 13.08 12.27
N LYS A 177 -5.57 12.14 13.14
CA LYS A 177 -4.78 12.43 14.35
C LYS A 177 -3.36 11.89 14.27
N TYR A 178 -3.22 10.62 13.86
CA TYR A 178 -1.93 9.98 13.71
C TYR A 178 -1.27 10.43 12.40
N GLY A 179 -0.04 10.91 12.47
CA GLY A 179 0.73 11.38 11.31
C GLY A 179 0.31 12.75 10.77
N ALA A 180 -0.63 13.45 11.41
CA ALA A 180 -1.07 14.79 10.99
C ALA A 180 0.01 15.87 11.09
N ASP A 181 1.07 15.59 11.82
CA ASP A 181 2.29 16.40 11.90
C ASP A 181 3.20 16.24 10.67
N LYS A 182 3.01 15.20 9.90
CA LYS A 182 3.75 14.94 8.66
C LYS A 182 3.05 15.55 7.45
N PHE A 183 1.79 15.16 7.24
CA PHE A 183 0.94 15.68 6.16
C PHE A 183 -0.53 15.33 6.43
N THR A 184 -1.46 16.15 5.90
CA THR A 184 -2.91 15.98 6.06
C THR A 184 -3.68 15.96 4.74
N ASN A 185 -3.03 16.38 3.65
CA ASN A 185 -3.65 16.56 2.33
C ASN A 185 -2.66 16.22 1.20
N LEU A 186 -3.17 16.20 -0.03
CA LEU A 186 -2.38 15.83 -1.20
C LEU A 186 -1.19 16.77 -1.45
N GLU A 187 -1.36 18.07 -1.28
CA GLU A 187 -0.32 19.06 -1.51
C GLU A 187 0.87 18.85 -0.55
N GLU A 188 0.58 18.56 0.70
CA GLU A 188 1.61 18.27 1.71
C GLU A 188 2.30 16.93 1.43
N ILE A 189 1.56 15.90 0.99
CA ILE A 189 2.13 14.61 0.54
C ILE A 189 3.07 14.83 -0.64
N ILE A 190 2.66 15.54 -1.67
CA ILE A 190 3.47 15.88 -2.84
C ILE A 190 4.76 16.59 -2.42
N LYS A 191 4.64 17.59 -1.54
CA LYS A 191 5.80 18.32 -1.02
C LYS A 191 6.73 17.43 -0.22
N TYR A 192 6.18 16.51 0.60
CA TYR A 192 6.97 15.60 1.42
C TYR A 192 7.79 14.61 0.60
N PHE A 193 7.15 13.93 -0.38
CA PHE A 193 7.83 12.95 -1.23
C PHE A 193 8.86 13.58 -2.17
N ASN A 194 8.61 14.78 -2.66
CA ASN A 194 9.52 15.60 -3.48
C ASN A 194 10.19 14.78 -4.62
N LEU A 195 9.35 14.31 -5.56
CA LEU A 195 9.72 13.51 -6.72
C LEU A 195 9.37 14.22 -8.04
N GLU A 196 9.74 13.65 -9.18
CA GLU A 196 9.32 14.11 -10.51
C GLU A 196 7.91 13.58 -10.83
N TYR A 197 6.87 14.38 -10.53
CA TYR A 197 5.48 13.97 -10.70
C TYR A 197 5.07 13.94 -12.16
N LEU A 198 4.50 12.80 -12.59
CA LEU A 198 3.87 12.64 -13.90
C LEU A 198 2.38 13.02 -13.82
N GLU A 199 1.73 12.66 -12.72
CA GLU A 199 0.33 13.00 -12.46
C GLU A 199 0.03 12.82 -10.97
N TYR A 200 -0.91 13.60 -10.46
CA TYR A 200 -1.47 13.45 -9.13
C TYR A 200 -2.91 13.98 -9.09
N GLY A 201 -3.68 13.48 -8.14
CA GLY A 201 -5.06 13.88 -8.00
C GLY A 201 -5.74 13.18 -6.82
N PHE A 202 -7.06 13.30 -6.79
CA PHE A 202 -7.87 12.62 -5.79
C PHE A 202 -9.14 12.04 -6.40
N VAL A 203 -9.69 11.03 -5.73
CA VAL A 203 -10.99 10.42 -6.03
C VAL A 203 -11.84 10.49 -4.76
N LYS A 204 -13.01 11.08 -4.86
CA LYS A 204 -14.02 11.01 -3.81
C LYS A 204 -15.15 10.08 -4.27
N THR A 205 -15.28 8.94 -3.60
CA THR A 205 -16.41 8.04 -3.81
C THR A 205 -17.54 8.46 -2.88
N VAL A 206 -18.71 8.68 -3.45
CA VAL A 206 -19.93 8.95 -2.66
C VAL A 206 -20.54 7.59 -2.31
N THR A 207 -20.51 7.24 -1.04
CA THR A 207 -21.09 6.01 -0.50
C THR A 207 -22.26 6.35 0.42
N GLU A 208 -23.10 5.37 0.74
CA GLU A 208 -24.14 5.48 1.77
C GLU A 208 -23.56 5.68 3.18
N PHE A 209 -22.30 5.30 3.36
CA PHE A 209 -21.54 5.59 4.56
C PHE A 209 -20.88 6.95 4.38
N ASP A 210 -21.14 7.88 5.31
CA ASP A 210 -20.50 9.21 5.35
C ASP A 210 -18.99 9.04 5.62
N ASP A 211 -18.26 8.60 4.59
CA ASP A 211 -16.82 8.46 4.64
C ASP A 211 -16.19 9.83 4.43
N LYS A 212 -15.64 10.38 5.52
CA LYS A 212 -14.90 11.65 5.53
C LYS A 212 -13.54 11.57 4.86
N SER A 213 -13.25 10.46 4.17
CA SER A 213 -12.02 10.27 3.44
C SER A 213 -12.17 10.61 1.96
N GLN A 214 -11.04 10.92 1.35
CA GLN A 214 -10.87 10.92 -0.10
C GLN A 214 -9.61 10.14 -0.45
N GLY A 215 -9.65 9.39 -1.56
CA GLY A 215 -8.47 8.73 -2.07
C GLY A 215 -7.57 9.71 -2.80
N THR A 216 -6.38 9.97 -2.30
CA THR A 216 -5.35 10.72 -3.02
C THR A 216 -4.44 9.76 -3.77
N TYR A 217 -3.87 10.20 -4.88
CA TYR A 217 -2.86 9.43 -5.60
C TYR A 217 -1.82 10.35 -6.23
N PHE A 218 -0.66 9.79 -6.46
CA PHE A 218 0.32 10.30 -7.40
C PHE A 218 1.07 9.20 -8.13
N VAL A 219 1.59 9.55 -9.29
CA VAL A 219 2.54 8.76 -10.06
C VAL A 219 3.75 9.63 -10.32
N ALA A 220 4.92 9.15 -9.92
CA ALA A 220 6.15 9.90 -10.05
C ALA A 220 7.27 9.03 -10.60
N LYS A 221 8.17 9.65 -11.34
CA LYS A 221 9.50 9.11 -11.63
C LYS A 221 10.42 9.45 -10.46
N VAL A 222 11.25 8.51 -10.10
CA VAL A 222 12.19 8.63 -8.98
C VAL A 222 13.53 9.16 -9.46
#